data_ce076c16e813add663c0bfe614f938b8
#
_entry.id   ce076c16e813add663c0bfe614f938b8
#
_cell.length_a   1.000
_cell.length_b   1.000
_cell.length_c   1.000
_cell.angle_alpha   90.00
_cell.angle_beta   90.00
_cell.angle_gamma   90.00
#
_symmetry.space_group_name_H-M   'P 1'
#
loop_
_entity.id
_entity.type
_entity.pdbx_description
1 polymer ?
#
loop_
_entity_poly.entity_id
_entity_poly.type
_entity_poly.pdbx_seq_one_letter_code
_entity_poly.pdbx_strand_id
1 'polypeptide(L)'
;MMFKECEVLVVGAGPAGSAAATAAAEGGAETLLIDRKKEIGTPVQCGEVVGETLLKKLNLKLPPGAQAAKLDHTRFMLDRRVQLTSREPYWKAVTLERKIFDKAL
;
A
#
# COMPACT_ATOMS: atom_id res chain seq x y z
N MET A 1 -2.81 -34.90 5.15
CA MET A 1 -2.42 -33.52 4.81
C MET A 1 -2.94 -33.24 3.39
N MET A 2 -3.70 -32.19 3.22
CA MET A 2 -4.24 -31.84 1.92
C MET A 2 -3.31 -30.79 1.28
N PHE A 3 -2.70 -31.16 0.15
CA PHE A 3 -1.92 -30.20 -0.64
C PHE A 3 -2.89 -29.50 -1.60
N LYS A 4 -2.75 -28.20 -1.73
CA LYS A 4 -3.47 -27.42 -2.74
C LYS A 4 -2.50 -27.19 -3.90
N GLU A 5 -2.86 -27.66 -5.07
CA GLU A 5 -2.11 -27.39 -6.29
C GLU A 5 -2.48 -26.01 -6.81
N CYS A 6 -1.54 -25.30 -7.38
CA CYS A 6 -1.75 -24.01 -8.04
C CYS A 6 -0.64 -23.81 -9.09
N GLU A 7 -0.90 -22.99 -10.09
CA GLU A 7 0.09 -22.63 -11.11
C GLU A 7 1.02 -21.53 -10.63
N VAL A 8 0.49 -20.62 -9.81
CA VAL A 8 1.26 -19.51 -9.22
C VAL A 8 1.03 -19.46 -7.72
N LEU A 9 2.11 -19.58 -6.96
CA LEU A 9 2.11 -19.39 -5.52
C LEU A 9 2.76 -18.04 -5.20
N VAL A 10 2.01 -17.12 -4.58
CA VAL A 10 2.51 -15.85 -4.09
C VAL A 10 2.62 -15.90 -2.57
N VAL A 11 3.80 -15.64 -2.04
CA VAL A 11 4.08 -15.64 -0.59
C VAL A 11 4.26 -14.22 -0.09
N GLY A 12 3.33 -13.75 0.71
CA GLY A 12 3.25 -12.39 1.25
C GLY A 12 2.12 -11.60 0.61
N ALA A 13 1.10 -11.26 1.40
CA ALA A 13 -0.08 -10.51 0.98
C ALA A 13 0.02 -9.01 1.34
N GLY A 14 1.21 -8.44 1.21
CA GLY A 14 1.40 -7.00 1.18
C GLY A 14 1.08 -6.41 -0.20
N PRO A 15 1.24 -5.11 -0.42
CA PRO A 15 0.88 -4.47 -1.70
C PRO A 15 1.52 -5.12 -2.93
N ALA A 16 2.79 -5.49 -2.85
CA ALA A 16 3.49 -6.13 -3.96
C ALA A 16 2.96 -7.53 -4.27
N GLY A 17 2.75 -8.36 -3.22
CA GLY A 17 2.23 -9.71 -3.40
C GLY A 17 0.78 -9.71 -3.86
N SER A 18 -0.06 -8.84 -3.33
CA SER A 18 -1.45 -8.68 -3.78
C SER A 18 -1.51 -8.26 -5.25
N ALA A 19 -0.71 -7.29 -5.66
CA ALA A 19 -0.64 -6.87 -7.06
C ALA A 19 -0.16 -8.00 -7.98
N ALA A 20 0.85 -8.76 -7.56
CA ALA A 20 1.37 -9.90 -8.34
C ALA A 20 0.32 -11.03 -8.45
N ALA A 21 -0.36 -11.35 -7.35
CA ALA A 21 -1.41 -12.37 -7.36
C ALA A 21 -2.60 -11.96 -8.22
N THR A 22 -3.01 -10.70 -8.16
CA THR A 22 -4.09 -10.16 -8.98
C THR A 22 -3.72 -10.26 -10.46
N ALA A 23 -2.52 -9.81 -10.85
CA ALA A 23 -2.06 -9.88 -12.23
C ALA A 23 -1.97 -11.32 -12.75
N ALA A 24 -1.51 -12.27 -11.94
CA ALA A 24 -1.46 -13.68 -12.31
C ALA A 24 -2.86 -14.26 -12.51
N ALA A 25 -3.79 -13.97 -11.60
CA ALA A 25 -5.18 -14.43 -11.70
C ALA A 25 -5.92 -13.82 -12.89
N GLU A 26 -5.73 -12.53 -13.15
CA GLU A 26 -6.27 -11.85 -14.33
C GLU A 26 -5.69 -12.42 -15.63
N GLY A 27 -4.45 -12.89 -15.61
CA GLY A 27 -3.82 -13.63 -16.71
C GLY A 27 -4.34 -15.06 -16.90
N GLY A 28 -5.25 -15.52 -16.05
CA GLY A 28 -5.89 -16.82 -16.13
C GLY A 28 -5.19 -17.95 -15.36
N ALA A 29 -4.13 -17.66 -14.60
CA ALA A 29 -3.43 -18.66 -13.81
C ALA A 29 -4.19 -19.00 -12.52
N GLU A 30 -4.22 -20.28 -12.16
CA GLU A 30 -4.70 -20.69 -10.84
C GLU A 30 -3.71 -20.24 -9.77
N THR A 31 -4.09 -19.19 -9.05
CA THR A 31 -3.20 -18.44 -8.15
C THR A 31 -3.56 -18.66 -6.69
N LEU A 32 -2.55 -18.95 -5.88
CA LEU A 32 -2.66 -19.02 -4.43
C LEU A 32 -1.81 -17.93 -3.77
N LEU A 33 -2.45 -17.06 -3.02
CA LEU A 33 -1.79 -16.04 -2.20
C LEU A 33 -1.81 -16.47 -0.73
N ILE A 34 -0.64 -16.53 -0.11
CA ILE A 34 -0.49 -16.90 1.29
C ILE A 34 0.30 -15.84 2.06
N ASP A 35 0.00 -15.69 3.35
CA ASP A 35 0.76 -14.84 4.26
C ASP A 35 0.88 -15.50 5.63
N ARG A 36 1.97 -15.21 6.34
CA ARG A 36 2.18 -15.69 7.72
C ARG A 36 1.36 -14.90 8.75
N LYS A 37 0.88 -13.72 8.39
CA LYS A 37 0.13 -12.84 9.27
C LYS A 37 -1.30 -13.32 9.39
N LYS A 38 -1.83 -13.34 10.61
CA LYS A 38 -3.24 -13.63 10.85
C LYS A 38 -4.15 -12.54 10.31
N GLU A 39 -3.64 -11.31 10.27
CA GLU A 39 -4.35 -10.15 9.76
C GLU A 39 -3.46 -9.37 8.79
N ILE A 40 -3.87 -9.25 7.55
CA ILE A 40 -3.15 -8.51 6.52
C ILE A 40 -3.14 -7.02 6.88
N GLY A 41 -1.98 -6.37 6.63
CA GLY A 41 -1.79 -4.96 6.96
C GLY A 41 -1.37 -4.69 8.41
N THR A 42 -1.18 -5.73 9.24
CA THR A 42 -0.73 -5.59 10.64
C THR A 42 0.30 -6.65 11.03
N PRO A 43 1.33 -6.29 11.85
CA PRO A 43 1.73 -4.93 12.21
C PRO A 43 2.27 -4.17 11.00
N VAL A 44 2.14 -2.85 11.03
CA VAL A 44 2.66 -1.97 9.97
C VAL A 44 4.11 -1.62 10.27
N GLN A 45 4.98 -1.76 9.28
CA GLN A 45 6.39 -1.36 9.33
C GLN A 45 6.68 -0.45 8.12
N CYS A 46 5.97 0.68 8.06
CA CYS A 46 6.00 1.60 6.93
C CYS A 46 5.63 3.00 7.38
N GLY A 47 6.12 4.03 6.69
CA GLY A 47 5.68 5.42 6.90
C GLY A 47 4.27 5.70 6.37
N GLU A 48 3.66 4.74 5.69
CA GLU A 48 2.26 4.76 5.23
C GLU A 48 1.91 5.91 4.26
N VAL A 49 2.91 6.57 3.72
CA VAL A 49 2.72 7.71 2.81
C VAL A 49 2.72 7.25 1.36
N VAL A 50 1.73 7.67 0.59
CA VAL A 50 1.66 7.42 -0.85
C VAL A 50 1.32 8.71 -1.60
N GLY A 51 2.01 8.94 -2.73
CA GLY A 51 1.73 10.06 -3.60
C GLY A 51 0.41 9.91 -4.38
N GLU A 52 -0.39 10.96 -4.45
CA GLU A 52 -1.64 10.94 -5.22
C GLU A 52 -1.39 10.64 -6.71
N THR A 53 -0.26 11.09 -7.25
CA THR A 53 0.12 10.81 -8.64
C THR A 53 0.31 9.30 -8.89
N LEU A 54 0.88 8.58 -7.92
CA LEU A 54 1.06 7.14 -8.02
C LEU A 54 -0.28 6.42 -8.00
N LEU A 55 -1.18 6.78 -7.08
CA LEU A 55 -2.52 6.22 -7.01
C LEU A 55 -3.28 6.41 -8.33
N LYS A 56 -3.18 7.60 -8.94
CA LYS A 56 -3.79 7.89 -10.24
C LYS A 56 -3.19 7.05 -11.37
N LYS A 57 -1.85 6.95 -11.44
CA LYS A 57 -1.14 6.16 -12.47
C LYS A 57 -1.52 4.68 -12.41
N LEU A 58 -1.69 4.15 -11.22
CA LEU A 58 -2.07 2.75 -11.00
C LEU A 58 -3.59 2.54 -11.03
N ASN A 59 -4.37 3.60 -11.25
CA ASN A 59 -5.84 3.58 -11.18
C ASN A 59 -6.37 2.96 -9.86
N LEU A 60 -5.64 3.17 -8.78
CA LEU A 60 -6.01 2.68 -7.46
C LEU A 60 -6.96 3.67 -6.78
N LYS A 61 -8.16 3.21 -6.48
CA LYS A 61 -9.13 3.94 -5.68
C LYS A 61 -9.03 3.47 -4.23
N LEU A 62 -8.83 4.41 -3.33
CA LEU A 62 -8.81 4.10 -1.90
C LEU A 62 -10.23 3.78 -1.43
N PRO A 63 -10.46 2.62 -0.78
CA PRO A 63 -11.75 2.33 -0.19
C PRO A 63 -12.02 3.26 1.00
N PRO A 64 -13.29 3.38 1.44
CA PRO A 64 -13.64 4.15 2.63
C PRO A 64 -12.81 3.74 3.84
N GLY A 65 -12.24 4.73 4.54
CA GLY A 65 -11.39 4.51 5.71
C GLY A 65 -9.92 4.17 5.42
N ALA A 66 -9.53 3.93 4.17
CA ALA A 66 -8.14 3.63 3.82
C ALA A 66 -7.23 4.87 3.83
N GLN A 67 -7.80 6.06 3.62
CA GLN A 67 -7.06 7.30 3.77
C GLN A 67 -7.14 7.79 5.21
N ALA A 68 -6.01 7.83 5.91
CA ALA A 68 -5.93 8.32 7.28
C ALA A 68 -5.81 9.85 7.35
N ALA A 69 -4.92 10.44 6.53
CA ALA A 69 -4.74 11.88 6.45
C ALA A 69 -4.30 12.32 5.05
N LYS A 70 -4.49 13.60 4.76
CA LYS A 70 -3.94 14.25 3.57
C LYS A 70 -2.79 15.17 3.99
N LEU A 71 -1.69 15.09 3.24
CA LEU A 71 -0.54 15.95 3.45
C LEU A 71 -0.69 17.19 2.56
N ASP A 72 -0.72 18.35 3.17
CA ASP A 72 -0.96 19.63 2.50
C ASP A 72 0.22 20.60 2.55
N HIS A 73 1.24 20.29 3.34
CA HIS A 73 2.47 21.07 3.40
C HIS A 73 3.69 20.21 3.75
N THR A 74 4.86 20.74 3.45
CA THR A 74 6.15 20.11 3.79
C THR A 74 6.98 21.07 4.61
N ARG A 75 7.55 20.57 5.70
CA ARG A 75 8.48 21.32 6.54
C ARG A 75 9.80 20.55 6.64
N PHE A 76 10.85 21.21 6.21
CA PHE A 76 12.21 20.71 6.40
C PHE A 76 12.81 21.35 7.65
N MET A 77 13.34 20.52 8.54
CA MET A 77 14.00 20.95 9.76
C MET A 77 15.41 20.36 9.77
N LEU A 78 16.39 21.21 9.99
CA LEU A 78 17.77 20.81 10.19
C LEU A 78 18.18 21.29 11.58
N ASP A 79 18.84 20.43 12.34
CA ASP A 79 19.35 20.73 13.69
C ASP A 79 18.33 21.41 14.60
N ARG A 80 17.09 20.85 14.60
CA ARG A 80 15.90 21.35 15.34
C ARG A 80 15.46 22.77 14.97
N ARG A 81 15.97 23.32 13.90
CA ARG A 81 15.55 24.63 13.36
C ARG A 81 14.74 24.44 12.11
N VAL A 82 13.67 25.25 11.97
CA VAL A 82 12.91 25.26 10.73
C VAL A 82 13.74 25.97 9.67
N GLN A 83 14.10 25.23 8.62
CA GLN A 83 14.89 25.76 7.51
C GLN A 83 14.01 26.20 6.34
N LEU A 84 12.99 25.42 6.04
CA LEU A 84 12.10 25.65 4.92
C LEU A 84 10.72 25.08 5.20
N THR A 85 9.70 25.88 4.94
CA THR A 85 8.31 25.42 4.95
C THR A 85 7.68 25.73 3.60
N SER A 86 7.18 24.73 2.92
CA SER A 86 6.40 24.88 1.70
C SER A 86 4.93 24.59 1.98
N ARG A 87 4.04 25.53 1.62
CA ARG A 87 2.58 25.35 1.69
C ARG A 87 2.05 24.62 0.48
N GLU A 88 2.81 24.61 -0.62
CA GLU A 88 2.55 23.71 -1.73
C GLU A 88 3.44 22.49 -1.55
N PRO A 89 2.86 21.31 -1.33
CA PRO A 89 3.66 20.10 -1.19
C PRO A 89 4.41 19.85 -2.49
N TYR A 90 5.70 19.57 -2.39
CA TYR A 90 6.49 19.10 -3.53
C TYR A 90 5.84 17.91 -4.23
N TRP A 91 4.98 17.21 -3.51
CA TRP A 91 4.17 16.11 -3.97
C TRP A 91 2.93 16.00 -3.09
N LYS A 92 1.79 15.96 -3.72
CA LYS A 92 0.53 15.70 -3.01
C LYS A 92 0.52 14.25 -2.59
N ALA A 93 0.31 14.01 -1.31
CA ALA A 93 0.36 12.67 -0.73
C ALA A 93 -0.73 12.50 0.33
N VAL A 94 -1.04 11.25 0.60
CA VAL A 94 -1.94 10.83 1.68
C VAL A 94 -1.25 9.79 2.54
N THR A 95 -1.66 9.66 3.78
CA THR A 95 -1.30 8.54 4.63
C THR A 95 -2.39 7.48 4.56
N LEU A 96 -1.97 6.21 4.65
CA LEU A 96 -2.86 5.08 4.51
C LEU A 96 -3.13 4.39 5.85
N GLU A 97 -4.35 3.95 6.05
CA GLU A 97 -4.68 2.91 7.00
C GLU A 97 -4.44 1.54 6.32
N ARG A 98 -3.25 0.98 6.56
CA ARG A 98 -2.75 -0.20 5.86
C ARG A 98 -3.62 -1.45 6.07
N LYS A 99 -4.22 -1.59 7.24
CA LYS A 99 -5.14 -2.69 7.52
C LYS A 99 -6.35 -2.71 6.59
N ILE A 100 -6.83 -1.53 6.20
CA ILE A 100 -7.94 -1.39 5.25
C ILE A 100 -7.41 -1.45 3.82
N PHE A 101 -6.35 -0.71 3.53
CA PHE A 101 -5.77 -0.62 2.20
C PHE A 101 -5.26 -1.97 1.68
N ASP A 102 -4.44 -2.68 2.47
CA ASP A 102 -3.83 -3.94 2.04
C ASP A 102 -4.87 -5.05 1.79
N LYS A 103 -6.00 -5.03 2.52
CA LYS A 103 -7.10 -5.99 2.31
C LYS A 103 -7.94 -5.69 1.07
N ALA A 104 -7.86 -4.47 0.56
CA ALA A 104 -8.63 -4.04 -0.61
C ALA A 104 -7.90 -4.25 -1.93
N LEU A 105 -6.61 -4.58 -1.88
CA LEU A 105 -5.79 -4.92 -3.04
C LEU A 105 -6.01 -6.36 -3.47
#